data_a04d7efab2221570d4ed0fc3c22310bb
#
_entry.id   a04d7efab2221570d4ed0fc3c22310bb
#
_cell.length_a   1.000
_cell.length_b   1.000
_cell.length_c   1.000
_cell.angle_alpha   90.00
_cell.angle_beta   90.00
_cell.angle_gamma   90.00
#
_symmetry.space_group_name_H-M   'P 1'
#
loop_
_entity.id
_entity.type
_entity.pdbx_description
1 polymer ?
#
loop_
_entity_poly.entity_id
_entity_poly.type
_entity_poly.pdbx_seq_one_letter_code
_entity_poly.pdbx_strand_id
1 'polypeptide(L)'
;MKRLAYIVLSLLVLVSCTSPQEYAAMRSGLDSMNERNRNDLPFAVSDVQPYADYFSQHGTPNDQMLAYYLLGRAYHEHGEAPMALENYQKAIESSDTTAADCDYKQLSRVYSQIGQILYEQALYRNFLQYYQFAEATAWKAKDTLNAIICHEQQGVAYRELMNPDSSVIIIEQTSQLFSRYGYHKDAAIALGSISRALLNMGYIDKASKYMTIYESESGLFNSAGEIEKGREAYYNTKGLFHFKRNRLDSAEYWFRQELHDGKDFNNQNGGALRLAMVYEQRHIPDSAAKYYHYAYAMNDSMYAQMVTDEVTNMQSMYNYTRYREIAHSEKERASRRAVIIWSCIAVIISLCLLGIILIERVNHKRREVEAKYFKSLDIISQARQDIEKLRANNNVNRDIIAEKEKAIDEQRNLLRALPANSLIYKRLTIQGVEPTIDEWKQIEEMTFELFPQFQSFLNRNEHLLNDKERKTCILIRAGFKPKNISNMLGVGPSYISNIRSEMLQKLFGKDDSPKTFDRLIKEMY
;
A
#
# COMPACT_ATOMS: atom_id res chain seq x y z
N MET A 1 19.90 -25.94 14.78
CA MET A 1 19.43 -24.98 13.77
C MET A 1 18.39 -25.56 12.79
N LYS A 2 18.61 -26.69 12.10
CA LYS A 2 17.61 -27.27 11.18
C LYS A 2 16.24 -27.56 11.84
N ARG A 3 16.21 -28.05 13.08
CA ARG A 3 14.95 -28.33 13.84
C ARG A 3 14.19 -27.05 14.20
N LEU A 4 14.87 -25.94 14.51
CA LEU A 4 14.23 -24.65 14.81
C LEU A 4 13.64 -24.02 13.54
N ALA A 5 14.32 -24.12 12.39
CA ALA A 5 13.82 -23.68 11.10
C ALA A 5 12.55 -24.45 10.66
N TYR A 6 12.50 -25.75 10.91
CA TYR A 6 11.30 -26.58 10.65
C TYR A 6 10.13 -26.22 11.58
N ILE A 7 10.40 -25.90 12.86
CA ILE A 7 9.35 -25.45 13.81
C ILE A 7 8.81 -24.08 13.42
N VAL A 8 9.67 -23.14 13.01
CA VAL A 8 9.23 -21.82 12.53
C VAL A 8 8.47 -21.93 11.20
N LEU A 9 8.91 -22.79 10.28
CA LEU A 9 8.21 -23.04 9.01
C LEU A 9 6.86 -23.73 9.24
N SER A 10 6.78 -24.68 10.17
CA SER A 10 5.50 -25.35 10.53
C SER A 10 4.54 -24.42 11.27
N LEU A 11 5.03 -23.50 12.10
CA LEU A 11 4.21 -22.46 12.74
C LEU A 11 3.69 -21.43 11.74
N LEU A 12 4.46 -21.06 10.71
CA LEU A 12 4.02 -20.18 9.61
C LEU A 12 2.94 -20.83 8.73
N VAL A 13 2.97 -22.15 8.55
CA VAL A 13 1.96 -22.90 7.77
C VAL A 13 0.66 -23.10 8.57
N LEU A 14 0.71 -23.11 9.90
CA LEU A 14 -0.48 -23.30 10.76
C LEU A 14 -1.32 -22.01 10.95
N VAL A 15 -0.81 -20.83 10.58
CA VAL A 15 -1.53 -19.54 10.75
C VAL A 15 -2.47 -19.22 9.57
N SER A 16 -2.51 -20.03 8.49
CA SER A 16 -3.25 -19.71 7.25
C SER A 16 -4.34 -20.71 6.85
N CYS A 17 -4.78 -21.62 7.71
CA CYS A 17 -5.88 -22.55 7.37
C CYS A 17 -7.18 -22.11 8.02
N THR A 18 -8.03 -21.39 7.28
CA THR A 18 -9.46 -21.27 7.58
C THR A 18 -10.09 -22.67 7.59
N SER A 19 -10.92 -22.96 8.58
CA SER A 19 -11.61 -24.24 8.60
C SER A 19 -12.63 -24.30 7.45
N PRO A 20 -12.76 -25.43 6.72
CA PRO A 20 -13.77 -25.56 5.68
C PRO A 20 -15.20 -25.26 6.17
N GLN A 21 -15.46 -25.47 7.45
CA GLN A 21 -16.74 -25.17 8.09
C GLN A 21 -16.98 -23.66 8.22
N GLU A 22 -15.94 -22.89 8.58
CA GLU A 22 -16.01 -21.43 8.67
C GLU A 22 -16.25 -20.80 7.30
N TYR A 23 -15.50 -21.23 6.29
CA TYR A 23 -15.72 -20.76 4.91
C TYR A 23 -17.15 -21.05 4.44
N ALA A 24 -17.67 -22.25 4.67
CA ALA A 24 -19.04 -22.63 4.29
C ALA A 24 -20.10 -21.77 5.01
N ALA A 25 -19.90 -21.47 6.30
CA ALA A 25 -20.79 -20.62 7.07
C ALA A 25 -20.80 -19.18 6.54
N MET A 26 -19.61 -18.61 6.30
CA MET A 26 -19.47 -17.25 5.74
C MET A 26 -20.06 -17.17 4.32
N ARG A 27 -19.84 -18.18 3.49
CA ARG A 27 -20.42 -18.26 2.14
C ARG A 27 -21.94 -18.32 2.18
N SER A 28 -22.53 -19.14 3.04
CA SER A 28 -23.98 -19.21 3.22
C SER A 28 -24.59 -17.87 3.66
N GLY A 29 -23.88 -17.15 4.55
CA GLY A 29 -24.28 -15.81 4.97
C GLY A 29 -24.24 -14.80 3.84
N LEU A 30 -23.18 -14.79 3.04
CA LEU A 30 -23.05 -13.93 1.86
C LEU A 30 -24.15 -14.21 0.82
N ASP A 31 -24.46 -15.48 0.57
CA ASP A 31 -25.56 -15.87 -0.32
C ASP A 31 -26.91 -15.40 0.20
N SER A 32 -27.15 -15.45 1.52
CA SER A 32 -28.36 -14.90 2.14
C SER A 32 -28.47 -13.38 1.93
N MET A 33 -27.37 -12.63 2.06
CA MET A 33 -27.35 -11.19 1.76
C MET A 33 -27.62 -10.91 0.27
N ASN A 34 -27.05 -11.72 -0.62
CA ASN A 34 -27.33 -11.60 -2.06
C ASN A 34 -28.80 -11.90 -2.40
N GLU A 35 -29.42 -12.84 -1.71
CA GLU A 35 -30.87 -13.12 -1.88
C GLU A 35 -31.73 -11.95 -1.39
N ARG A 36 -31.38 -11.33 -0.25
CA ARG A 36 -32.04 -10.09 0.21
C ARG A 36 -31.92 -8.98 -0.84
N ASN A 37 -30.70 -8.77 -1.37
CA ASN A 37 -30.48 -7.77 -2.43
C ASN A 37 -31.30 -8.05 -3.71
N ARG A 38 -31.48 -9.33 -4.09
CA ARG A 38 -32.28 -9.70 -5.27
C ARG A 38 -33.78 -9.45 -5.08
N ASN A 39 -34.23 -9.47 -3.85
CA ASN A 39 -35.64 -9.26 -3.48
C ASN A 39 -35.88 -7.80 -3.00
N ASP A 40 -34.96 -6.89 -3.28
CA ASP A 40 -35.03 -5.47 -2.89
C ASP A 40 -35.28 -5.26 -1.39
N LEU A 41 -34.82 -6.19 -0.55
CA LEU A 41 -34.91 -6.08 0.90
C LEU A 41 -33.74 -5.27 1.44
N PRO A 42 -33.97 -4.24 2.26
CA PRO A 42 -32.91 -3.39 2.78
C PRO A 42 -31.95 -4.14 3.70
N PHE A 43 -30.69 -3.74 3.70
CA PHE A 43 -29.64 -4.23 4.61
C PHE A 43 -28.64 -3.12 4.91
N ALA A 44 -28.07 -3.17 6.12
CA ALA A 44 -27.10 -2.18 6.56
C ALA A 44 -25.67 -2.55 6.15
N VAL A 45 -24.79 -1.55 6.15
CA VAL A 45 -23.34 -1.76 5.95
C VAL A 45 -22.79 -2.76 6.96
N SER A 46 -23.22 -2.68 8.23
CA SER A 46 -22.82 -3.62 9.30
C SER A 46 -23.18 -5.07 9.04
N ASP A 47 -24.22 -5.32 8.24
CA ASP A 47 -24.66 -6.68 7.92
C ASP A 47 -23.75 -7.37 6.90
N VAL A 48 -23.09 -6.57 6.04
CA VAL A 48 -22.26 -7.05 4.93
C VAL A 48 -20.76 -6.93 5.21
N GLN A 49 -20.34 -5.94 6.00
CA GLN A 49 -18.93 -5.68 6.29
C GLN A 49 -18.15 -6.93 6.75
N PRO A 50 -18.67 -7.78 7.66
CA PRO A 50 -17.95 -8.98 8.09
C PRO A 50 -17.63 -9.95 6.94
N TYR A 51 -18.51 -10.05 5.94
CA TYR A 51 -18.29 -10.89 4.77
C TYR A 51 -17.24 -10.30 3.85
N ALA A 52 -17.26 -8.98 3.63
CA ALA A 52 -16.25 -8.31 2.81
C ALA A 52 -14.85 -8.43 3.45
N ASP A 53 -14.73 -8.26 4.75
CA ASP A 53 -13.48 -8.43 5.50
C ASP A 53 -12.96 -9.87 5.40
N TYR A 54 -13.82 -10.85 5.60
CA TYR A 54 -13.46 -12.26 5.52
C TYR A 54 -13.02 -12.67 4.11
N PHE A 55 -13.86 -12.40 3.10
CA PHE A 55 -13.58 -12.82 1.73
C PHE A 55 -12.45 -12.03 1.07
N SER A 56 -12.11 -10.85 1.57
CA SER A 56 -10.91 -10.12 1.11
C SER A 56 -9.61 -10.91 1.28
N GLN A 57 -9.58 -11.82 2.26
CA GLN A 57 -8.39 -12.61 2.60
C GLN A 57 -8.52 -14.10 2.24
N HIS A 58 -9.75 -14.63 2.19
CA HIS A 58 -10.01 -16.06 2.11
C HIS A 58 -10.92 -16.45 0.94
N GLY A 59 -11.47 -15.47 0.21
CA GLY A 59 -12.42 -15.69 -0.86
C GLY A 59 -11.80 -15.98 -2.22
N THR A 60 -12.55 -16.71 -3.06
CA THR A 60 -12.28 -16.77 -4.50
C THR A 60 -12.51 -15.38 -5.14
N PRO A 61 -12.01 -15.12 -6.37
CA PRO A 61 -12.31 -13.88 -7.10
C PRO A 61 -13.82 -13.56 -7.16
N ASN A 62 -14.67 -14.57 -7.37
CA ASN A 62 -16.12 -14.39 -7.41
C ASN A 62 -16.73 -14.07 -6.03
N ASP A 63 -16.19 -14.67 -4.94
CA ASP A 63 -16.64 -14.36 -3.58
C ASP A 63 -16.29 -12.93 -3.19
N GLN A 64 -15.06 -12.50 -3.50
CA GLN A 64 -14.60 -11.14 -3.25
C GLN A 64 -15.43 -10.13 -4.03
N MET A 65 -15.64 -10.38 -5.33
CA MET A 65 -16.46 -9.53 -6.19
C MET A 65 -17.90 -9.39 -5.64
N LEU A 66 -18.52 -10.50 -5.21
CA LEU A 66 -19.89 -10.48 -4.66
C LEU A 66 -19.94 -9.72 -3.33
N ALA A 67 -18.98 -9.98 -2.43
CA ALA A 67 -18.94 -9.34 -1.11
C ALA A 67 -18.75 -7.82 -1.23
N TYR A 68 -17.81 -7.36 -2.06
CA TYR A 68 -17.61 -5.93 -2.33
C TYR A 68 -18.79 -5.30 -3.08
N TYR A 69 -19.43 -6.03 -3.99
CA TYR A 69 -20.64 -5.55 -4.64
C TYR A 69 -21.77 -5.29 -3.64
N LEU A 70 -22.04 -6.24 -2.75
CA LEU A 70 -23.09 -6.08 -1.74
C LEU A 70 -22.77 -4.97 -0.74
N LEU A 71 -21.51 -4.82 -0.36
CA LEU A 71 -21.05 -3.72 0.48
C LEU A 71 -21.22 -2.38 -0.23
N GLY A 72 -20.89 -2.31 -1.52
CA GLY A 72 -21.14 -1.13 -2.36
C GLY A 72 -22.64 -0.79 -2.44
N ARG A 73 -23.51 -1.81 -2.56
CA ARG A 73 -24.98 -1.63 -2.55
C ARG A 73 -25.46 -1.04 -1.22
N ALA A 74 -24.98 -1.58 -0.10
CA ALA A 74 -25.33 -1.05 1.22
C ALA A 74 -24.95 0.42 1.38
N TYR A 75 -23.75 0.82 0.96
CA TYR A 75 -23.33 2.23 0.99
C TYR A 75 -24.17 3.11 0.06
N HIS A 76 -24.51 2.61 -1.14
CA HIS A 76 -25.32 3.37 -2.10
C HIS A 76 -26.74 3.66 -1.56
N GLU A 77 -27.37 2.67 -0.95
CA GLU A 77 -28.71 2.83 -0.35
C GLU A 77 -28.73 3.81 0.83
N HIS A 78 -27.59 4.00 1.50
CA HIS A 78 -27.43 5.00 2.56
C HIS A 78 -26.95 6.37 2.06
N GLY A 79 -26.87 6.59 0.74
CA GLY A 79 -26.45 7.86 0.15
C GLY A 79 -24.94 8.11 0.19
N GLU A 80 -24.15 7.10 0.56
CA GLU A 80 -22.69 7.16 0.64
C GLU A 80 -22.05 6.78 -0.70
N ALA A 81 -22.40 7.52 -1.76
CA ALA A 81 -21.95 7.26 -3.13
C ALA A 81 -20.43 7.05 -3.28
N PRO A 82 -19.55 7.82 -2.62
CA PRO A 82 -18.12 7.61 -2.72
C PRO A 82 -17.63 6.27 -2.16
N MET A 83 -18.21 5.83 -1.03
CA MET A 83 -17.89 4.53 -0.43
C MET A 83 -18.45 3.39 -1.28
N ALA A 84 -19.61 3.60 -1.88
CA ALA A 84 -20.20 2.66 -2.84
C ALA A 84 -19.27 2.47 -4.05
N LEU A 85 -18.82 3.57 -4.68
CA LEU A 85 -17.89 3.53 -5.82
C LEU A 85 -16.57 2.83 -5.48
N GLU A 86 -15.99 3.10 -4.28
CA GLU A 86 -14.77 2.41 -3.85
C GLU A 86 -14.97 0.90 -3.76
N ASN A 87 -16.08 0.44 -3.17
CA ASN A 87 -16.35 -0.99 -3.02
C ASN A 87 -16.69 -1.64 -4.37
N TYR A 88 -17.42 -0.96 -5.24
CA TYR A 88 -17.63 -1.46 -6.60
C TYR A 88 -16.33 -1.54 -7.41
N GLN A 89 -15.41 -0.60 -7.22
CA GLN A 89 -14.10 -0.66 -7.85
C GLN A 89 -13.28 -1.86 -7.32
N LYS A 90 -13.30 -2.12 -6.00
CA LYS A 90 -12.69 -3.32 -5.40
C LYS A 90 -13.32 -4.61 -5.97
N ALA A 91 -14.64 -4.62 -6.20
CA ALA A 91 -15.32 -5.75 -6.83
C ALA A 91 -14.79 -6.02 -8.26
N ILE A 92 -14.56 -4.96 -9.05
CA ILE A 92 -13.97 -5.09 -10.39
C ILE A 92 -12.52 -5.61 -10.29
N GLU A 93 -11.71 -5.02 -9.42
CA GLU A 93 -10.30 -5.40 -9.22
C GLU A 93 -10.13 -6.83 -8.73
N SER A 94 -11.10 -7.35 -7.98
CA SER A 94 -11.12 -8.75 -7.51
C SER A 94 -11.55 -9.73 -8.59
N SER A 95 -12.21 -9.27 -9.68
CA SER A 95 -12.71 -10.15 -10.73
C SER A 95 -11.55 -10.70 -11.58
N ASP A 96 -11.51 -12.02 -11.77
CA ASP A 96 -10.61 -12.66 -12.71
C ASP A 96 -11.33 -12.97 -14.03
N THR A 97 -11.25 -12.03 -14.99
CA THR A 97 -11.88 -12.18 -16.30
C THR A 97 -11.17 -13.18 -17.21
N THR A 98 -10.06 -13.77 -16.79
CA THR A 98 -9.34 -14.83 -17.51
C THR A 98 -9.77 -16.23 -17.07
N ALA A 99 -10.37 -16.34 -15.88
CA ALA A 99 -10.89 -17.59 -15.36
C ALA A 99 -12.16 -18.04 -16.11
N ALA A 100 -12.27 -19.35 -16.34
CA ALA A 100 -13.42 -19.93 -17.02
C ALA A 100 -14.74 -19.83 -16.21
N ASP A 101 -14.64 -19.70 -14.91
CA ASP A 101 -15.75 -19.59 -13.94
C ASP A 101 -16.05 -18.15 -13.51
N CYS A 102 -15.47 -17.15 -14.17
CA CYS A 102 -15.76 -15.74 -13.88
C CYS A 102 -17.26 -15.45 -13.96
N ASP A 103 -17.81 -14.89 -12.88
CA ASP A 103 -19.23 -14.46 -12.85
C ASP A 103 -19.42 -13.14 -13.59
N TYR A 104 -19.43 -13.22 -14.92
CA TYR A 104 -19.69 -12.07 -15.79
C TYR A 104 -21.05 -11.42 -15.55
N LYS A 105 -22.05 -12.19 -15.03
CA LYS A 105 -23.35 -11.63 -14.70
C LYS A 105 -23.24 -10.69 -13.50
N GLN A 106 -22.51 -11.10 -12.48
CA GLN A 106 -22.25 -10.23 -11.33
C GLN A 106 -21.38 -9.03 -11.73
N LEU A 107 -20.36 -9.22 -12.56
CA LEU A 107 -19.51 -8.14 -13.04
C LEU A 107 -20.30 -7.09 -13.84
N SER A 108 -21.25 -7.52 -14.69
CA SER A 108 -22.15 -6.61 -15.40
C SER A 108 -22.98 -5.75 -14.43
N ARG A 109 -23.48 -6.34 -13.36
CA ARG A 109 -24.22 -5.60 -12.32
C ARG A 109 -23.33 -4.57 -11.62
N VAL A 110 -22.07 -4.91 -11.33
CA VAL A 110 -21.13 -3.96 -10.74
C VAL A 110 -20.94 -2.74 -11.64
N TYR A 111 -20.69 -2.96 -12.93
CA TYR A 111 -20.55 -1.86 -13.90
C TYR A 111 -21.84 -1.00 -14.00
N SER A 112 -23.01 -1.64 -14.00
CA SER A 112 -24.30 -0.93 -14.06
C SER A 112 -24.52 -0.06 -12.82
N GLN A 113 -24.15 -0.54 -11.62
CA GLN A 113 -24.27 0.24 -10.38
C GLN A 113 -23.33 1.45 -10.35
N ILE A 114 -22.11 1.30 -10.81
CA ILE A 114 -21.19 2.45 -10.99
C ILE A 114 -21.82 3.43 -11.99
N GLY A 115 -22.32 2.93 -13.11
CA GLY A 115 -23.02 3.74 -14.10
C GLY A 115 -24.16 4.55 -13.47
N GLN A 116 -25.00 3.91 -12.66
CA GLN A 116 -26.12 4.57 -11.99
C GLN A 116 -25.66 5.73 -11.10
N ILE A 117 -24.63 5.53 -10.27
CA ILE A 117 -24.06 6.62 -9.44
C ILE A 117 -23.54 7.76 -10.31
N LEU A 118 -22.87 7.44 -11.43
CA LEU A 118 -22.33 8.45 -12.33
C LEU A 118 -23.43 9.25 -13.05
N TYR A 119 -24.59 8.62 -13.32
CA TYR A 119 -25.78 9.30 -13.82
C TYR A 119 -26.32 10.31 -12.78
N GLU A 120 -26.46 9.89 -11.54
CA GLU A 120 -26.91 10.73 -10.42
C GLU A 120 -25.98 11.93 -10.18
N GLN A 121 -24.71 11.79 -10.50
CA GLN A 121 -23.70 12.86 -10.45
C GLN A 121 -23.59 13.67 -11.76
N ALA A 122 -24.50 13.50 -12.71
CA ALA A 122 -24.49 14.13 -14.03
C ALA A 122 -23.20 13.90 -14.85
N LEU A 123 -22.44 12.84 -14.54
CA LEU A 123 -21.21 12.45 -15.24
C LEU A 123 -21.53 11.56 -16.45
N TYR A 124 -22.33 12.08 -17.39
CA TYR A 124 -22.95 11.30 -18.46
C TYR A 124 -21.97 10.63 -19.44
N ARG A 125 -20.76 11.17 -19.64
CA ARG A 125 -19.73 10.50 -20.46
C ARG A 125 -19.21 9.23 -19.79
N ASN A 126 -18.98 9.30 -18.49
CA ASN A 126 -18.54 8.15 -17.70
C ASN A 126 -19.67 7.11 -17.56
N PHE A 127 -20.91 7.58 -17.33
CA PHE A 127 -22.11 6.74 -17.35
C PHE A 127 -22.21 5.93 -18.65
N LEU A 128 -22.05 6.56 -19.84
CA LEU A 128 -22.01 5.88 -21.12
C LEU A 128 -20.94 4.78 -21.17
N GLN A 129 -19.73 5.10 -20.76
CA GLN A 129 -18.60 4.16 -20.77
C GLN A 129 -18.87 2.94 -19.88
N TYR A 130 -19.37 3.15 -18.67
CA TYR A 130 -19.64 2.04 -17.74
C TYR A 130 -20.79 1.16 -18.23
N TYR A 131 -21.81 1.71 -18.87
CA TYR A 131 -22.87 0.90 -19.48
C TYR A 131 -22.42 0.15 -20.73
N GLN A 132 -21.41 0.63 -21.45
CA GLN A 132 -20.74 -0.16 -22.51
C GLN A 132 -20.00 -1.37 -21.92
N PHE A 133 -19.30 -1.20 -20.77
CA PHE A 133 -18.68 -2.33 -20.07
C PHE A 133 -19.73 -3.31 -19.52
N ALA A 134 -20.82 -2.80 -18.96
CA ALA A 134 -21.93 -3.61 -18.46
C ALA A 134 -22.57 -4.44 -19.58
N GLU A 135 -22.85 -3.82 -20.73
CA GLU A 135 -23.39 -4.52 -21.91
C GLU A 135 -22.45 -5.63 -22.38
N ALA A 136 -21.17 -5.32 -22.58
CA ALA A 136 -20.18 -6.28 -23.05
C ALA A 136 -20.05 -7.50 -22.11
N THR A 137 -20.10 -7.27 -20.80
CA THR A 137 -20.06 -8.34 -19.80
C THR A 137 -21.36 -9.12 -19.68
N ALA A 138 -22.52 -8.46 -19.85
CA ALA A 138 -23.81 -9.13 -19.91
C ALA A 138 -23.91 -10.09 -21.10
N TRP A 139 -23.43 -9.67 -22.27
CA TRP A 139 -23.35 -10.57 -23.43
C TRP A 139 -22.45 -11.79 -23.18
N LYS A 140 -21.29 -11.62 -22.52
CA LYS A 140 -20.42 -12.72 -22.11
C LYS A 140 -21.11 -13.68 -21.13
N ALA A 141 -21.93 -13.13 -20.23
CA ALA A 141 -22.73 -13.89 -19.27
C ALA A 141 -23.94 -14.59 -19.92
N LYS A 142 -24.21 -14.34 -21.19
CA LYS A 142 -25.45 -14.77 -21.89
C LYS A 142 -26.73 -14.24 -21.20
N ASP A 143 -26.62 -13.13 -20.47
CA ASP A 143 -27.73 -12.43 -19.86
C ASP A 143 -28.29 -11.41 -20.84
N THR A 144 -29.04 -11.93 -21.82
CA THR A 144 -29.55 -11.17 -23.00
C THR A 144 -30.39 -9.98 -22.58
N LEU A 145 -31.30 -10.16 -21.62
CA LEU A 145 -32.17 -9.08 -21.17
C LEU A 145 -31.39 -7.92 -20.59
N ASN A 146 -30.47 -8.23 -19.67
CA ASN A 146 -29.61 -7.21 -19.05
C ASN A 146 -28.70 -6.53 -20.08
N ALA A 147 -28.18 -7.26 -21.07
CA ALA A 147 -27.38 -6.68 -22.13
C ALA A 147 -28.18 -5.64 -22.94
N ILE A 148 -29.44 -5.94 -23.29
CA ILE A 148 -30.29 -5.01 -24.04
C ILE A 148 -30.67 -3.80 -23.17
N ILE A 149 -30.93 -3.99 -21.86
CA ILE A 149 -31.16 -2.88 -20.91
C ILE A 149 -29.93 -1.97 -20.83
N CYS A 150 -28.72 -2.57 -20.75
CA CYS A 150 -27.48 -1.78 -20.75
C CYS A 150 -27.28 -1.00 -22.06
N HIS A 151 -27.70 -1.57 -23.19
CA HIS A 151 -27.70 -0.86 -24.47
C HIS A 151 -28.70 0.31 -24.48
N GLU A 152 -29.92 0.13 -23.91
CA GLU A 152 -30.90 1.19 -23.74
C GLU A 152 -30.31 2.38 -22.95
N GLN A 153 -29.60 2.11 -21.86
CA GLN A 153 -29.01 3.16 -21.03
C GLN A 153 -27.96 4.00 -21.78
N GLN A 154 -27.34 3.47 -22.82
CA GLN A 154 -26.48 4.27 -23.69
C GLN A 154 -27.29 5.30 -24.50
N GLY A 155 -28.50 4.94 -24.92
CA GLY A 155 -29.44 5.89 -25.54
C GLY A 155 -29.84 7.01 -24.57
N VAL A 156 -30.03 6.67 -23.28
CA VAL A 156 -30.26 7.66 -22.22
C VAL A 156 -29.05 8.58 -22.10
N ALA A 157 -27.82 8.02 -22.07
CA ALA A 157 -26.60 8.82 -22.00
C ALA A 157 -26.49 9.85 -23.13
N TYR A 158 -26.80 9.46 -24.37
CA TYR A 158 -26.77 10.38 -25.50
C TYR A 158 -27.83 11.47 -25.39
N ARG A 159 -29.00 11.19 -24.81
CA ARG A 159 -30.01 12.19 -24.53
C ARG A 159 -29.49 13.25 -23.55
N GLU A 160 -28.91 12.82 -22.47
CA GLU A 160 -28.36 13.73 -21.44
C GLU A 160 -27.14 14.51 -21.96
N LEU A 161 -26.37 13.95 -22.89
CA LEU A 161 -25.29 14.63 -23.60
C LEU A 161 -25.77 15.58 -24.70
N MET A 162 -27.09 15.87 -24.76
CA MET A 162 -27.72 16.74 -25.75
C MET A 162 -27.49 16.30 -27.20
N ASN A 163 -27.40 14.97 -27.42
CA ASN A 163 -27.27 14.36 -28.74
C ASN A 163 -28.52 13.50 -29.07
N PRO A 164 -29.65 14.13 -29.44
CA PRO A 164 -30.92 13.42 -29.67
C PRO A 164 -30.88 12.46 -30.86
N ASP A 165 -30.09 12.75 -31.88
CA ASP A 165 -29.97 11.86 -33.06
C ASP A 165 -29.36 10.52 -32.65
N SER A 166 -28.23 10.52 -31.94
CA SER A 166 -27.63 9.29 -31.44
C SER A 166 -28.53 8.56 -30.44
N SER A 167 -29.22 9.29 -29.57
CA SER A 167 -30.19 8.71 -28.64
C SER A 167 -31.30 7.96 -29.38
N VAL A 168 -31.89 8.58 -30.39
CA VAL A 168 -32.95 7.95 -31.20
C VAL A 168 -32.44 6.68 -31.89
N ILE A 169 -31.24 6.73 -32.52
CA ILE A 169 -30.67 5.57 -33.20
C ILE A 169 -30.47 4.40 -32.24
N ILE A 170 -29.86 4.63 -31.10
CA ILE A 170 -29.57 3.58 -30.10
C ILE A 170 -30.86 2.99 -29.55
N ILE A 171 -31.85 3.81 -29.22
CA ILE A 171 -33.14 3.32 -28.68
C ILE A 171 -33.92 2.55 -29.75
N GLU A 172 -33.90 2.94 -31.02
CA GLU A 172 -34.51 2.15 -32.11
C GLU A 172 -33.82 0.78 -32.25
N GLN A 173 -32.48 0.73 -32.16
CA GLN A 173 -31.76 -0.54 -32.15
C GLN A 173 -32.13 -1.39 -30.93
N THR A 174 -32.24 -0.76 -29.77
CA THR A 174 -32.69 -1.41 -28.52
C THR A 174 -34.09 -2.02 -28.68
N SER A 175 -35.03 -1.28 -29.22
CA SER A 175 -36.40 -1.79 -29.48
C SER A 175 -36.40 -2.99 -30.43
N GLN A 176 -35.55 -2.96 -31.46
CA GLN A 176 -35.39 -4.10 -32.38
C GLN A 176 -34.78 -5.32 -31.65
N LEU A 177 -33.81 -5.11 -30.77
CA LEU A 177 -33.22 -6.18 -29.95
C LEU A 177 -34.29 -6.77 -29.02
N PHE A 178 -35.02 -5.95 -28.27
CA PHE A 178 -36.10 -6.42 -27.41
C PHE A 178 -37.09 -7.26 -28.19
N SER A 179 -37.57 -6.76 -29.34
CA SER A 179 -38.53 -7.50 -30.18
C SER A 179 -37.96 -8.83 -30.67
N ARG A 180 -36.68 -8.87 -31.11
CA ARG A 180 -36.00 -10.08 -31.58
C ARG A 180 -35.97 -11.17 -30.53
N TYR A 181 -35.79 -10.80 -29.26
CA TYR A 181 -35.70 -11.72 -28.14
C TYR A 181 -37.04 -11.94 -27.41
N GLY A 182 -38.18 -11.44 -27.95
CA GLY A 182 -39.50 -11.71 -27.43
C GLY A 182 -39.96 -10.76 -26.32
N TYR A 183 -39.22 -9.69 -26.02
CA TYR A 183 -39.56 -8.67 -25.01
C TYR A 183 -40.39 -7.54 -25.67
N HIS A 184 -41.59 -7.86 -26.18
CA HIS A 184 -42.40 -6.92 -26.99
C HIS A 184 -42.85 -5.70 -26.18
N LYS A 185 -43.21 -5.87 -24.90
CA LYS A 185 -43.56 -4.74 -24.02
C LYS A 185 -42.43 -3.74 -23.87
N ASP A 186 -41.23 -4.25 -23.59
CA ASP A 186 -40.03 -3.42 -23.42
C ASP A 186 -39.63 -2.73 -24.74
N ALA A 187 -39.82 -3.41 -25.87
CA ALA A 187 -39.64 -2.81 -27.19
C ALA A 187 -40.56 -1.60 -27.42
N ALA A 188 -41.83 -1.70 -27.02
CA ALA A 188 -42.79 -0.62 -27.11
C ALA A 188 -42.47 0.53 -26.13
N ILE A 189 -42.04 0.20 -24.92
CA ILE A 189 -41.61 1.20 -23.92
C ILE A 189 -40.39 1.98 -24.43
N ALA A 190 -39.42 1.32 -25.03
CA ALA A 190 -38.26 1.98 -25.61
C ALA A 190 -38.66 3.00 -26.68
N LEU A 191 -39.55 2.63 -27.63
CA LEU A 191 -40.03 3.56 -28.65
C LEU A 191 -40.81 4.74 -28.05
N GLY A 192 -41.61 4.49 -27.00
CA GLY A 192 -42.30 5.54 -26.26
C GLY A 192 -41.38 6.61 -25.71
N SER A 193 -40.22 6.20 -25.18
CA SER A 193 -39.23 7.06 -24.53
C SER A 193 -38.63 8.12 -25.46
N ILE A 194 -38.50 7.85 -26.75
CA ILE A 194 -37.94 8.77 -27.76
C ILE A 194 -39.02 9.58 -28.52
N SER A 195 -40.31 9.33 -28.27
CA SER A 195 -41.38 10.00 -28.98
C SER A 195 -41.33 11.53 -28.82
N ARG A 196 -41.05 12.05 -27.62
CA ARG A 196 -40.87 13.49 -27.37
C ARG A 196 -39.67 14.07 -28.15
N ALA A 197 -38.57 13.37 -28.19
CA ALA A 197 -37.39 13.80 -28.95
C ALA A 197 -37.71 13.92 -30.44
N LEU A 198 -38.35 12.92 -31.00
CA LEU A 198 -38.81 12.93 -32.41
C LEU A 198 -39.77 14.11 -32.71
N LEU A 199 -40.70 14.42 -31.80
CA LEU A 199 -41.59 15.58 -31.95
C LEU A 199 -40.80 16.89 -31.94
N ASN A 200 -39.83 17.04 -31.07
CA ASN A 200 -38.97 18.21 -31.01
C ASN A 200 -38.11 18.37 -32.29
N MET A 201 -37.62 17.27 -32.85
CA MET A 201 -36.87 17.22 -34.09
C MET A 201 -37.75 17.41 -35.34
N GLY A 202 -39.10 17.45 -35.20
CA GLY A 202 -40.05 17.64 -36.30
C GLY A 202 -40.49 16.34 -37.02
N TYR A 203 -40.06 15.17 -36.56
CA TYR A 203 -40.46 13.86 -37.12
C TYR A 203 -41.82 13.40 -36.61
N ILE A 204 -42.85 14.22 -36.85
CA ILE A 204 -44.20 14.07 -36.26
C ILE A 204 -44.84 12.73 -36.59
N ASP A 205 -44.74 12.25 -37.84
CA ASP A 205 -45.37 11.00 -38.26
C ASP A 205 -44.66 9.76 -37.67
N LYS A 206 -43.35 9.82 -37.57
CA LYS A 206 -42.55 8.77 -36.89
C LYS A 206 -42.90 8.71 -35.40
N ALA A 207 -42.96 9.87 -34.74
CA ALA A 207 -43.39 9.97 -33.35
C ALA A 207 -44.80 9.42 -33.14
N SER A 208 -45.77 9.77 -34.03
CA SER A 208 -47.13 9.25 -34.00
C SER A 208 -47.18 7.72 -34.03
N LYS A 209 -46.39 7.10 -34.93
CA LYS A 209 -46.30 5.64 -35.02
C LYS A 209 -45.78 5.04 -33.71
N TYR A 210 -44.72 5.61 -33.13
CA TYR A 210 -44.15 5.09 -31.91
C TYR A 210 -45.03 5.31 -30.68
N MET A 211 -45.75 6.42 -30.62
CA MET A 211 -46.75 6.66 -29.59
C MET A 211 -47.89 5.64 -29.67
N THR A 212 -48.38 5.31 -30.88
CA THR A 212 -49.41 4.27 -31.05
C THR A 212 -48.92 2.90 -30.56
N ILE A 213 -47.70 2.49 -30.91
CA ILE A 213 -47.10 1.23 -30.44
C ILE A 213 -46.98 1.25 -28.91
N TYR A 214 -46.48 2.36 -28.34
CA TYR A 214 -46.33 2.52 -26.89
C TYR A 214 -47.70 2.39 -26.17
N GLU A 215 -48.74 3.06 -26.66
CA GLU A 215 -50.05 3.02 -26.06
C GLU A 215 -50.72 1.64 -26.15
N SER A 216 -50.51 0.90 -27.25
CA SER A 216 -51.17 -0.38 -27.46
C SER A 216 -50.42 -1.59 -26.96
N GLU A 217 -49.08 -1.55 -26.92
CA GLU A 217 -48.26 -2.75 -26.71
C GLU A 217 -47.40 -2.72 -25.42
N SER A 218 -47.22 -1.54 -24.80
CA SER A 218 -46.40 -1.45 -23.57
C SER A 218 -47.05 -2.11 -22.35
N GLY A 219 -48.39 -2.20 -22.33
CA GLY A 219 -49.16 -2.67 -21.18
C GLY A 219 -49.22 -1.67 -20.02
N LEU A 220 -48.84 -0.41 -20.26
CA LEU A 220 -48.82 0.66 -19.24
C LEU A 220 -50.10 1.51 -19.24
N PHE A 221 -51.05 1.22 -20.11
CA PHE A 221 -52.29 1.95 -20.22
C PHE A 221 -53.47 1.07 -19.81
N ASN A 222 -54.40 1.66 -19.06
CA ASN A 222 -55.65 1.00 -18.72
C ASN A 222 -56.67 1.09 -19.88
N SER A 223 -57.83 0.48 -19.70
CA SER A 223 -58.93 0.48 -20.71
C SER A 223 -59.51 1.86 -21.00
N ALA A 224 -59.33 2.85 -20.14
CA ALA A 224 -59.71 4.25 -20.34
C ALA A 224 -58.63 5.06 -21.09
N GLY A 225 -57.46 4.47 -21.38
CA GLY A 225 -56.34 5.13 -22.03
C GLY A 225 -55.49 6.00 -21.07
N GLU A 226 -55.67 5.82 -19.77
CA GLU A 226 -54.84 6.49 -18.76
C GLU A 226 -53.56 5.71 -18.53
N ILE A 227 -52.44 6.43 -18.41
CA ILE A 227 -51.13 5.81 -18.17
C ILE A 227 -50.97 5.47 -16.70
N GLU A 228 -50.16 4.44 -16.41
CA GLU A 228 -49.76 4.02 -15.07
C GLU A 228 -49.18 5.20 -14.27
N LYS A 229 -49.57 5.28 -12.98
CA LYS A 229 -49.10 6.32 -12.05
C LYS A 229 -47.56 6.38 -11.97
N GLY A 230 -47.01 7.60 -11.98
CA GLY A 230 -45.59 7.88 -12.04
C GLY A 230 -45.05 8.05 -13.47
N ARG A 231 -45.90 7.92 -14.49
CA ARG A 231 -45.54 8.10 -15.91
C ARG A 231 -46.29 9.25 -16.58
N GLU A 232 -46.84 10.16 -15.79
CA GLU A 232 -47.71 11.27 -16.22
C GLU A 232 -47.03 12.22 -17.20
N ALA A 233 -45.67 12.29 -17.17
CA ALA A 233 -44.88 13.03 -18.15
C ALA A 233 -45.15 12.65 -19.61
N TYR A 234 -45.78 11.49 -19.86
CA TYR A 234 -46.25 11.11 -21.19
C TYR A 234 -47.40 11.99 -21.69
N TYR A 235 -48.26 12.52 -20.81
CA TYR A 235 -49.30 13.46 -21.20
C TYR A 235 -48.73 14.73 -21.84
N ASN A 236 -47.55 15.19 -21.41
CA ASN A 236 -46.81 16.24 -22.10
C ASN A 236 -46.47 15.86 -23.54
N THR A 237 -46.05 14.63 -23.77
CA THR A 237 -45.72 14.12 -25.12
C THR A 237 -46.95 14.08 -25.99
N LYS A 238 -48.14 13.61 -25.46
CA LYS A 238 -49.40 13.63 -26.16
C LYS A 238 -49.87 15.07 -26.47
N GLY A 239 -49.79 15.95 -25.50
CA GLY A 239 -50.11 17.36 -25.67
C GLY A 239 -49.22 18.02 -26.73
N LEU A 240 -47.91 17.78 -26.71
CA LEU A 240 -46.96 18.29 -27.70
C LEU A 240 -47.26 17.77 -29.12
N PHE A 241 -47.61 16.49 -29.26
CA PHE A 241 -48.06 15.93 -30.55
C PHE A 241 -49.24 16.69 -31.14
N HIS A 242 -50.31 16.95 -30.35
CA HIS A 242 -51.43 17.72 -30.77
C HIS A 242 -51.11 19.19 -31.05
N PHE A 243 -50.28 19.80 -30.21
CA PHE A 243 -49.79 21.17 -30.40
C PHE A 243 -49.05 21.34 -31.73
N LYS A 244 -48.12 20.43 -32.06
CA LYS A 244 -47.38 20.44 -33.34
C LYS A 244 -48.29 20.26 -34.56
N ARG A 245 -49.49 19.66 -34.39
CA ARG A 245 -50.52 19.54 -35.43
C ARG A 245 -51.57 20.66 -35.40
N ASN A 246 -51.30 21.73 -34.62
CA ASN A 246 -52.24 22.86 -34.45
C ASN A 246 -53.60 22.47 -33.89
N ARG A 247 -53.73 21.37 -33.15
CA ARG A 247 -54.94 20.91 -32.47
C ARG A 247 -54.93 21.39 -31.02
N LEU A 248 -55.17 22.72 -30.87
CA LEU A 248 -54.92 23.39 -29.59
C LEU A 248 -55.85 22.93 -28.46
N ASP A 249 -57.09 22.54 -28.74
CA ASP A 249 -57.99 22.02 -27.70
C ASP A 249 -57.53 20.66 -27.14
N SER A 250 -57.10 19.75 -28.02
CA SER A 250 -56.56 18.47 -27.61
C SER A 250 -55.21 18.65 -26.88
N ALA A 251 -54.39 19.62 -27.31
CA ALA A 251 -53.13 19.93 -26.64
C ALA A 251 -53.38 20.45 -25.22
N GLU A 252 -54.30 21.40 -25.06
CA GLU A 252 -54.70 21.93 -23.76
C GLU A 252 -55.21 20.83 -22.83
N TYR A 253 -56.07 19.92 -23.34
CA TYR A 253 -56.58 18.80 -22.55
C TYR A 253 -55.44 17.96 -21.95
N TRP A 254 -54.50 17.54 -22.76
CA TRP A 254 -53.41 16.69 -22.29
C TRP A 254 -52.43 17.41 -21.35
N PHE A 255 -52.13 18.67 -21.57
CA PHE A 255 -51.30 19.45 -20.66
C PHE A 255 -51.99 19.73 -19.32
N ARG A 256 -53.32 19.88 -19.32
CA ARG A 256 -54.10 19.96 -18.08
C ARG A 256 -54.10 18.62 -17.34
N GLN A 257 -54.15 17.52 -18.08
CA GLN A 257 -54.08 16.18 -17.48
C GLN A 257 -52.73 15.97 -16.79
N GLU A 258 -51.63 16.41 -17.39
CA GLU A 258 -50.29 16.39 -16.77
C GLU A 258 -50.27 17.19 -15.46
N LEU A 259 -50.82 18.40 -15.43
CA LEU A 259 -50.92 19.21 -14.22
C LEU A 259 -51.81 18.60 -13.15
N HIS A 260 -52.89 17.90 -13.58
CA HIS A 260 -53.82 17.28 -12.65
C HIS A 260 -53.22 16.05 -11.97
N ASP A 261 -52.55 15.18 -12.70
CA ASP A 261 -52.10 13.87 -12.25
C ASP A 261 -50.63 13.90 -11.76
N GLY A 262 -49.75 14.61 -12.46
CA GLY A 262 -48.33 14.75 -12.10
C GLY A 262 -48.11 15.81 -11.02
N LYS A 263 -47.80 15.39 -9.79
CA LYS A 263 -47.70 16.29 -8.62
C LYS A 263 -46.29 16.79 -8.32
N ASP A 264 -45.29 16.23 -8.97
CA ASP A 264 -43.91 16.69 -8.82
C ASP A 264 -43.66 18.00 -9.60
N PHE A 265 -42.61 18.73 -9.19
CA PHE A 265 -42.29 20.04 -9.78
C PHE A 265 -41.99 19.97 -11.28
N ASN A 266 -41.45 18.85 -11.78
CA ASN A 266 -41.13 18.69 -13.19
C ASN A 266 -42.37 18.58 -14.05
N ASN A 267 -43.35 17.74 -13.66
CA ASN A 267 -44.65 17.64 -14.34
C ASN A 267 -45.44 18.94 -14.24
N GLN A 268 -45.44 19.60 -13.07
CA GLN A 268 -46.08 20.89 -12.87
C GLN A 268 -45.49 22.00 -13.76
N ASN A 269 -44.16 22.07 -13.85
CA ASN A 269 -43.47 23.00 -14.75
C ASN A 269 -43.78 22.68 -16.22
N GLY A 270 -43.62 21.41 -16.62
CA GLY A 270 -43.83 20.98 -18.00
C GLY A 270 -45.25 21.28 -18.51
N GLY A 271 -46.27 20.87 -17.76
CA GLY A 271 -47.65 21.11 -18.11
C GLY A 271 -48.01 22.59 -18.17
N ALA A 272 -47.56 23.38 -17.20
CA ALA A 272 -47.80 24.81 -17.17
C ALA A 272 -47.14 25.55 -18.32
N LEU A 273 -45.86 25.27 -18.59
CA LEU A 273 -45.13 25.87 -19.71
C LEU A 273 -45.82 25.62 -21.05
N ARG A 274 -46.27 24.39 -21.25
CA ARG A 274 -46.99 24.03 -22.50
C ARG A 274 -48.36 24.66 -22.58
N LEU A 275 -49.10 24.78 -21.48
CA LEU A 275 -50.36 25.53 -21.46
C LEU A 275 -50.15 27.01 -21.79
N ALA A 276 -49.11 27.64 -21.24
CA ALA A 276 -48.73 29.00 -21.58
C ALA A 276 -48.55 29.16 -23.11
N MET A 277 -47.82 28.23 -23.76
CA MET A 277 -47.63 28.22 -25.22
C MET A 277 -48.93 28.06 -25.98
N VAL A 278 -49.88 27.23 -25.52
CA VAL A 278 -51.21 27.08 -26.13
C VAL A 278 -51.96 28.39 -26.07
N TYR A 279 -51.99 29.08 -24.93
CA TYR A 279 -52.70 30.36 -24.78
C TYR A 279 -52.01 31.51 -25.54
N GLU A 280 -50.69 31.51 -25.63
CA GLU A 280 -49.93 32.41 -26.47
C GLU A 280 -50.34 32.24 -27.94
N GLN A 281 -50.41 31.01 -28.45
CA GLN A 281 -50.81 30.74 -29.83
C GLN A 281 -52.27 31.07 -30.08
N ARG A 282 -53.14 31.05 -29.06
CA ARG A 282 -54.54 31.51 -29.12
C ARG A 282 -54.69 33.02 -28.97
N HIS A 283 -53.58 33.76 -28.76
CA HIS A 283 -53.59 35.19 -28.48
C HIS A 283 -54.40 35.59 -27.23
N ILE A 284 -54.31 34.79 -26.16
CA ILE A 284 -54.89 35.04 -24.84
C ILE A 284 -53.79 35.37 -23.83
N PRO A 285 -53.31 36.63 -23.81
CA PRO A 285 -52.10 36.99 -23.06
C PRO A 285 -52.20 36.81 -21.54
N ASP A 286 -53.37 37.09 -20.96
CA ASP A 286 -53.54 36.95 -19.50
C ASP A 286 -53.40 35.51 -19.02
N SER A 287 -53.98 34.56 -19.77
CA SER A 287 -53.82 33.13 -19.48
C SER A 287 -52.40 32.65 -19.75
N ALA A 288 -51.77 33.11 -20.83
CA ALA A 288 -50.40 32.80 -21.12
C ALA A 288 -49.46 33.29 -19.99
N ALA A 289 -49.60 34.54 -19.56
CA ALA A 289 -48.80 35.12 -18.49
C ALA A 289 -49.01 34.36 -17.16
N LYS A 290 -50.23 34.00 -16.80
CA LYS A 290 -50.55 33.20 -15.60
C LYS A 290 -49.79 31.87 -15.60
N TYR A 291 -49.82 31.13 -16.70
CA TYR A 291 -49.17 29.81 -16.75
C TYR A 291 -47.64 29.91 -16.89
N TYR A 292 -47.12 30.94 -17.57
CA TYR A 292 -45.67 31.21 -17.55
C TYR A 292 -45.18 31.52 -16.13
N HIS A 293 -45.93 32.35 -15.39
CA HIS A 293 -45.57 32.65 -13.99
C HIS A 293 -45.59 31.39 -13.11
N TYR A 294 -46.61 30.54 -13.27
CA TYR A 294 -46.66 29.28 -12.54
C TYR A 294 -45.53 28.32 -12.93
N ALA A 295 -45.26 28.19 -14.21
CA ALA A 295 -44.14 27.37 -14.70
C ALA A 295 -42.80 27.86 -14.13
N TYR A 296 -42.60 29.18 -14.12
CA TYR A 296 -41.41 29.78 -13.53
C TYR A 296 -41.25 29.44 -12.04
N ALA A 297 -42.32 29.58 -11.26
CA ALA A 297 -42.30 29.23 -9.84
C ALA A 297 -41.99 27.74 -9.59
N MET A 298 -42.54 26.84 -10.43
CA MET A 298 -42.27 25.41 -10.33
C MET A 298 -40.83 25.09 -10.74
N ASN A 299 -40.33 25.76 -11.78
CA ASN A 299 -38.93 25.63 -12.21
C ASN A 299 -37.96 26.10 -11.11
N ASP A 300 -38.25 27.22 -10.45
CA ASP A 300 -37.44 27.76 -9.37
C ASP A 300 -37.39 26.79 -8.18
N SER A 301 -38.53 26.17 -7.83
CA SER A 301 -38.63 25.13 -6.81
C SER A 301 -37.83 23.86 -7.17
N MET A 302 -37.90 23.42 -8.42
CA MET A 302 -37.13 22.30 -8.95
C MET A 302 -35.63 22.61 -8.89
N TYR A 303 -35.23 23.84 -9.26
CA TYR A 303 -33.86 24.28 -9.25
C TYR A 303 -33.30 24.34 -7.83
N ALA A 304 -34.09 24.85 -6.87
CA ALA A 304 -33.70 24.88 -5.45
C ALA A 304 -33.49 23.48 -4.89
N GLN A 305 -34.32 22.51 -5.24
CA GLN A 305 -34.16 21.11 -4.86
C GLN A 305 -32.88 20.52 -5.47
N MET A 306 -32.70 20.70 -6.79
CA MET A 306 -31.53 20.20 -7.51
C MET A 306 -30.21 20.77 -6.96
N VAL A 307 -30.15 22.06 -6.64
CA VAL A 307 -28.99 22.70 -6.03
C VAL A 307 -28.69 22.11 -4.65
N THR A 308 -29.73 21.82 -3.86
CA THR A 308 -29.57 21.19 -2.55
C THR A 308 -28.97 19.79 -2.67
N ASP A 309 -29.49 19.01 -3.62
CA ASP A 309 -28.98 17.65 -3.90
C ASP A 309 -27.52 17.70 -4.40
N GLU A 310 -27.21 18.65 -5.30
CA GLU A 310 -25.85 18.85 -5.83
C GLU A 310 -24.86 19.26 -4.74
N VAL A 311 -25.25 20.18 -3.85
CA VAL A 311 -24.41 20.57 -2.69
C VAL A 311 -24.17 19.37 -1.75
N THR A 312 -25.19 18.55 -1.52
CA THR A 312 -25.08 17.34 -0.70
C THR A 312 -24.12 16.34 -1.35
N ASN A 313 -24.24 16.13 -2.65
CA ASN A 313 -23.35 15.26 -3.42
C ASN A 313 -21.92 15.79 -3.43
N MET A 314 -21.70 17.08 -3.61
CA MET A 314 -20.38 17.72 -3.52
C MET A 314 -19.76 17.55 -2.13
N GLN A 315 -20.55 17.72 -1.06
CA GLN A 315 -20.09 17.53 0.31
C GLN A 315 -19.66 16.07 0.55
N SER A 316 -20.45 15.12 0.06
CA SER A 316 -20.14 13.69 0.11
C SER A 316 -18.84 13.37 -0.65
N MET A 317 -18.67 13.88 -1.87
CA MET A 317 -17.43 13.73 -2.66
C MET A 317 -16.22 14.39 -2.02
N TYR A 318 -16.40 15.58 -1.42
CA TYR A 318 -15.34 16.25 -0.67
C TYR A 318 -14.88 15.43 0.53
N ASN A 319 -15.83 14.95 1.32
CA ASN A 319 -15.53 14.11 2.49
C ASN A 319 -14.79 12.83 2.07
N TYR A 320 -15.26 12.17 1.01
CA TYR A 320 -14.59 10.99 0.45
C TYR A 320 -13.15 11.27 0.02
N THR A 321 -12.95 12.32 -0.77
CA THR A 321 -11.60 12.69 -1.23
C THR A 321 -10.67 12.92 -0.05
N ARG A 322 -11.16 13.65 0.95
CA ARG A 322 -10.42 13.91 2.19
C ARG A 322 -10.09 12.63 2.97
N TYR A 323 -11.07 11.73 3.14
CA TYR A 323 -10.84 10.46 3.81
C TYR A 323 -9.87 9.57 3.03
N ARG A 324 -9.98 9.54 1.71
CA ARG A 324 -9.07 8.80 0.83
C ARG A 324 -7.64 9.33 0.91
N GLU A 325 -7.44 10.64 0.90
CA GLU A 325 -6.12 11.26 1.06
C GLU A 325 -5.50 10.93 2.42
N ILE A 326 -6.31 10.99 3.49
CA ILE A 326 -5.87 10.61 4.84
C ILE A 326 -5.49 9.11 4.86
N ALA A 327 -6.36 8.24 4.37
CA ALA A 327 -6.12 6.81 4.33
C ALA A 327 -4.88 6.45 3.48
N HIS A 328 -4.70 7.10 2.32
CA HIS A 328 -3.53 6.92 1.47
C HIS A 328 -2.25 7.39 2.19
N SER A 329 -2.29 8.55 2.83
CA SER A 329 -1.15 9.07 3.59
C SER A 329 -0.78 8.18 4.78
N GLU A 330 -1.77 7.62 5.46
CA GLU A 330 -1.56 6.67 6.56
C GLU A 330 -1.01 5.33 6.07
N LYS A 331 -1.52 4.81 4.95
CA LYS A 331 -1.00 3.60 4.30
C LYS A 331 0.46 3.79 3.86
N GLU A 332 0.79 4.93 3.25
CA GLU A 332 2.17 5.26 2.90
C GLU A 332 3.07 5.36 4.15
N ARG A 333 2.59 6.02 5.21
CA ARG A 333 3.33 6.12 6.49
C ARG A 333 3.54 4.73 7.11
N ALA A 334 2.52 3.88 7.09
CA ALA A 334 2.61 2.50 7.57
C ALA A 334 3.60 1.67 6.74
N SER A 335 3.55 1.79 5.41
CA SER A 335 4.49 1.13 4.49
C SER A 335 5.94 1.60 4.74
N ARG A 336 6.17 2.92 4.85
CA ARG A 336 7.49 3.47 5.17
C ARG A 336 8.00 2.97 6.54
N ARG A 337 7.13 2.93 7.57
CA ARG A 337 7.49 2.36 8.89
C ARG A 337 7.85 0.88 8.77
N ALA A 338 7.08 0.10 8.03
CA ALA A 338 7.37 -1.32 7.80
C ALA A 338 8.72 -1.51 7.10
N VAL A 339 9.01 -0.74 6.05
CA VAL A 339 10.33 -0.78 5.36
C VAL A 339 11.47 -0.43 6.32
N ILE A 340 11.32 0.59 7.16
CA ILE A 340 12.32 0.97 8.16
C ILE A 340 12.52 -0.18 9.17
N ILE A 341 11.45 -0.76 9.70
CA ILE A 341 11.51 -1.87 10.67
C ILE A 341 12.22 -3.08 10.04
N TRP A 342 11.84 -3.48 8.82
CA TRP A 342 12.48 -4.60 8.12
C TRP A 342 13.94 -4.33 7.80
N SER A 343 14.29 -3.08 7.42
CA SER A 343 15.67 -2.67 7.21
C SER A 343 16.50 -2.75 8.49
N CYS A 344 15.96 -2.29 9.63
CA CYS A 344 16.61 -2.40 10.92
C CYS A 344 16.82 -3.87 11.33
N ILE A 345 15.82 -4.73 11.15
CA ILE A 345 15.92 -6.17 11.42
C ILE A 345 17.01 -6.80 10.54
N ALA A 346 17.04 -6.47 9.25
CA ALA A 346 18.07 -6.98 8.33
C ALA A 346 19.48 -6.56 8.75
N VAL A 347 19.66 -5.31 9.18
CA VAL A 347 20.94 -4.81 9.70
C VAL A 347 21.34 -5.55 10.98
N ILE A 348 20.41 -5.75 11.92
CA ILE A 348 20.67 -6.51 13.16
C ILE A 348 21.08 -7.94 12.84
N ILE A 349 20.36 -8.62 11.96
CA ILE A 349 20.71 -9.99 11.53
C ILE A 349 22.09 -10.03 10.89
N SER A 350 22.41 -9.06 10.02
CA SER A 350 23.72 -8.96 9.35
C SER A 350 24.85 -8.73 10.38
N LEU A 351 24.62 -7.89 11.37
CA LEU A 351 25.59 -7.66 12.45
C LEU A 351 25.77 -8.89 13.33
N CYS A 352 24.70 -9.62 13.64
CA CYS A 352 24.78 -10.88 14.39
C CYS A 352 25.56 -11.95 13.61
N LEU A 353 25.30 -12.09 12.31
CA LEU A 353 26.06 -13.02 11.45
C LEU A 353 27.54 -12.64 11.36
N LEU A 354 27.83 -11.35 11.20
CA LEU A 354 29.21 -10.85 11.21
C LEU A 354 29.90 -11.15 12.56
N GLY A 355 29.17 -10.93 13.67
CA GLY A 355 29.64 -11.27 15.01
C GLY A 355 29.97 -12.75 15.15
N ILE A 356 29.13 -13.64 14.69
CA ILE A 356 29.35 -15.10 14.69
C ILE A 356 30.59 -15.45 13.89
N ILE A 357 30.74 -14.90 12.67
CA ILE A 357 31.91 -15.13 11.81
C ILE A 357 33.19 -14.64 12.48
N LEU A 358 33.14 -13.48 13.14
CA LEU A 358 34.30 -12.94 13.86
C LEU A 358 34.67 -13.82 15.06
N ILE A 359 33.70 -14.30 15.83
CA ILE A 359 33.92 -15.21 16.95
C ILE A 359 34.53 -16.53 16.45
N GLU A 360 33.99 -17.09 15.36
CA GLU A 360 34.56 -18.32 14.77
C GLU A 360 36.01 -18.13 14.31
N ARG A 361 36.32 -16.98 13.67
CA ARG A 361 37.70 -16.65 13.26
C ARG A 361 38.62 -16.49 14.46
N VAL A 362 38.17 -15.85 15.54
CA VAL A 362 38.94 -15.71 16.76
C VAL A 362 39.17 -17.08 17.42
N ASN A 363 38.15 -17.90 17.52
CA ASN A 363 38.23 -19.24 18.09
C ASN A 363 39.15 -20.16 17.26
N HIS A 364 39.10 -20.05 15.93
CA HIS A 364 40.00 -20.80 15.05
C HIS A 364 41.45 -20.40 15.26
N LYS A 365 41.73 -19.09 15.31
CA LYS A 365 43.08 -18.60 15.61
C LYS A 365 43.56 -18.98 17.00
N ARG A 366 42.68 -18.97 18.01
CA ARG A 366 43.01 -19.42 19.35
C ARG A 366 43.40 -20.89 19.37
N ARG A 367 42.66 -21.75 18.67
CA ARG A 367 42.98 -23.18 18.55
C ARG A 367 44.32 -23.41 17.85
N GLU A 368 44.64 -22.63 16.80
CA GLU A 368 45.94 -22.70 16.13
C GLU A 368 47.09 -22.32 17.06
N VAL A 369 46.89 -21.27 17.86
CA VAL A 369 47.88 -20.82 18.85
C VAL A 369 48.06 -21.84 19.96
N GLU A 370 46.97 -22.38 20.50
CA GLU A 370 46.99 -23.44 21.50
C GLU A 370 47.70 -24.70 20.97
N ALA A 371 47.40 -25.10 19.71
CA ALA A 371 48.09 -26.23 19.10
C ALA A 371 49.60 -26.02 18.96
N LYS A 372 49.99 -24.80 18.54
CA LYS A 372 51.44 -24.44 18.46
C LYS A 372 52.07 -24.42 19.84
N TYR A 373 51.39 -23.90 20.86
CA TYR A 373 51.86 -23.90 22.24
C TYR A 373 52.09 -25.32 22.77
N PHE A 374 51.10 -26.21 22.62
CA PHE A 374 51.23 -27.60 23.05
C PHE A 374 52.35 -28.32 22.30
N LYS A 375 52.47 -28.10 20.99
CA LYS A 375 53.56 -28.66 20.20
C LYS A 375 54.94 -28.18 20.68
N SER A 376 55.05 -26.88 21.03
CA SER A 376 56.29 -26.32 21.56
C SER A 376 56.65 -26.88 22.97
N LEU A 377 55.63 -27.10 23.82
CA LEU A 377 55.80 -27.74 25.12
C LEU A 377 56.30 -29.20 25.00
N ASP A 378 55.72 -29.93 24.02
CA ASP A 378 56.12 -31.31 23.75
C ASP A 378 57.57 -31.40 23.29
N ILE A 379 57.97 -30.50 22.38
CA ILE A 379 59.37 -30.40 21.94
C ILE A 379 60.32 -30.07 23.12
N ILE A 380 59.91 -29.12 23.99
CA ILE A 380 60.71 -28.79 25.20
C ILE A 380 60.79 -29.99 26.15
N SER A 381 59.70 -30.70 26.36
CA SER A 381 59.63 -31.89 27.21
C SER A 381 60.56 -33.02 26.71
N GLN A 382 60.44 -33.31 25.38
CA GLN A 382 61.31 -34.29 24.73
C GLN A 382 62.79 -33.89 24.80
N ALA A 383 63.09 -32.61 24.50
CA ALA A 383 64.50 -32.14 24.60
C ALA A 383 65.07 -32.21 26.03
N ARG A 384 64.21 -31.96 27.05
CA ARG A 384 64.64 -32.13 28.48
C ARG A 384 64.91 -33.58 28.82
N GLN A 385 64.02 -34.50 28.38
CA GLN A 385 64.28 -35.93 28.63
C GLN A 385 65.56 -36.42 27.94
N ASP A 386 65.79 -35.94 26.71
CA ASP A 386 67.04 -36.29 26.00
C ASP A 386 68.26 -35.70 26.68
N ILE A 387 68.25 -34.48 27.22
CA ILE A 387 69.29 -33.84 27.99
C ILE A 387 69.55 -34.66 29.28
N GLU A 388 68.53 -35.11 30.02
CA GLU A 388 68.70 -35.96 31.20
C GLU A 388 69.30 -37.30 30.86
N LYS A 389 68.89 -37.94 29.76
CA LYS A 389 69.51 -39.19 29.27
C LYS A 389 70.97 -39.00 28.90
N LEU A 390 71.28 -37.87 28.24
CA LEU A 390 72.67 -37.54 27.88
C LEU A 390 73.53 -37.20 29.09
N ARG A 391 72.99 -36.57 30.16
CA ARG A 391 73.67 -36.32 31.44
C ARG A 391 73.88 -37.57 32.28
N ALA A 392 72.97 -38.56 32.17
CA ALA A 392 73.09 -39.83 32.88
C ALA A 392 74.10 -40.74 32.23
N ASN A 393 74.37 -40.62 30.94
CA ASN A 393 75.44 -41.35 30.24
C ASN A 393 76.77 -40.51 30.33
N ASN A 394 77.60 -40.82 31.26
CA ASN A 394 78.80 -40.09 31.73
C ASN A 394 79.88 -39.84 30.67
N ASN A 395 79.64 -39.78 29.43
CA ASN A 395 80.59 -39.43 28.38
C ASN A 395 79.85 -38.97 27.10
N VAL A 396 79.44 -37.74 27.00
CA VAL A 396 79.10 -37.22 25.64
C VAL A 396 78.78 -35.74 25.54
N ASN A 397 79.48 -35.09 24.68
CA ASN A 397 79.14 -33.95 23.79
C ASN A 397 78.45 -32.78 24.44
N ARG A 398 79.21 -31.85 24.98
CA ARG A 398 78.83 -30.48 25.32
C ARG A 398 78.08 -29.79 24.13
N ASP A 399 78.46 -30.13 22.91
CA ASP A 399 77.87 -29.53 21.67
C ASP A 399 76.40 -29.92 21.42
N ILE A 400 75.99 -31.18 21.66
CA ILE A 400 74.62 -31.64 21.50
C ILE A 400 73.70 -31.06 22.60
N ILE A 401 74.20 -30.89 23.81
CA ILE A 401 73.49 -30.26 24.92
C ILE A 401 73.28 -28.77 24.60
N ALA A 402 74.29 -28.07 24.10
CA ALA A 402 74.18 -26.66 23.70
C ALA A 402 73.23 -26.42 22.54
N GLU A 403 73.16 -27.33 21.55
CA GLU A 403 72.22 -27.25 20.44
C GLU A 403 70.79 -27.43 20.91
N LYS A 404 70.52 -28.38 21.82
CA LYS A 404 69.19 -28.60 22.38
C LYS A 404 68.76 -27.47 23.33
N GLU A 405 69.66 -26.88 24.10
CA GLU A 405 69.38 -25.69 24.91
C GLU A 405 69.05 -24.46 24.04
N LYS A 406 69.73 -24.29 22.90
CA LYS A 406 69.48 -23.24 21.94
C LYS A 406 68.09 -23.42 21.31
N ALA A 407 67.69 -24.65 20.93
CA ALA A 407 66.36 -24.95 20.40
C ALA A 407 65.24 -24.66 21.42
N ILE A 408 65.50 -24.90 22.73
CA ILE A 408 64.55 -24.55 23.81
C ILE A 408 64.37 -23.03 23.90
N ASP A 409 65.48 -22.27 23.80
CA ASP A 409 65.43 -20.81 23.87
C ASP A 409 64.78 -20.17 22.63
N GLU A 410 64.97 -20.73 21.46
CA GLU A 410 64.27 -20.32 20.24
C GLU A 410 62.73 -20.53 20.37
N GLN A 411 62.32 -21.68 20.91
CA GLN A 411 60.86 -21.94 21.14
C GLN A 411 60.32 -21.04 22.27
N ARG A 412 61.06 -20.73 23.31
CA ARG A 412 60.65 -19.74 24.33
C ARG A 412 60.47 -18.34 23.76
N ASN A 413 61.30 -17.92 22.82
CA ASN A 413 61.22 -16.62 22.18
C ASN A 413 59.99 -16.55 21.25
N LEU A 414 59.62 -17.63 20.55
CA LEU A 414 58.39 -17.76 19.80
C LEU A 414 57.16 -17.64 20.71
N LEU A 415 57.15 -18.23 21.88
CA LEU A 415 56.08 -18.12 22.87
C LEU A 415 55.96 -16.71 23.47
N ARG A 416 57.07 -15.96 23.62
CA ARG A 416 57.06 -14.56 24.10
C ARG A 416 56.56 -13.54 23.09
N ALA A 417 56.56 -13.86 21.79
CA ALA A 417 56.07 -12.97 20.73
C ALA A 417 54.52 -12.98 20.54
N LEU A 418 53.82 -13.85 21.26
CA LEU A 418 52.36 -14.08 21.13
C LEU A 418 51.45 -12.96 21.70
N PRO A 419 51.87 -12.12 22.68
CA PRO A 419 50.98 -11.07 23.24
C PRO A 419 50.67 -9.91 22.31
N ALA A 420 51.45 -9.64 21.27
CA ALA A 420 51.18 -8.59 20.29
C ALA A 420 49.87 -8.79 19.49
N ASN A 421 49.16 -9.90 19.72
CA ASN A 421 47.89 -10.26 19.12
C ASN A 421 46.69 -10.12 20.07
N SER A 422 46.79 -9.46 21.22
CA SER A 422 45.68 -9.31 22.15
C SER A 422 44.50 -8.50 21.53
N LEU A 423 43.30 -8.87 21.88
CA LEU A 423 42.06 -8.21 21.42
C LEU A 423 42.07 -6.71 21.75
N ILE A 424 42.64 -6.34 22.88
CA ILE A 424 42.73 -4.95 23.37
C ILE A 424 43.63 -4.12 22.44
N TYR A 425 44.82 -4.62 22.06
CA TYR A 425 45.72 -3.92 21.14
C TYR A 425 45.06 -3.65 19.80
N LYS A 426 44.31 -4.64 19.26
CA LYS A 426 43.56 -4.48 18.00
C LYS A 426 42.43 -3.48 18.12
N ARG A 427 41.61 -3.54 19.19
CA ARG A 427 40.51 -2.63 19.42
C ARG A 427 40.99 -1.17 19.48
N LEU A 428 41.99 -0.92 20.31
CA LEU A 428 42.52 0.43 20.52
C LEU A 428 43.23 0.97 19.28
N THR A 429 43.85 0.09 18.47
CA THR A 429 44.54 0.50 17.24
C THR A 429 43.55 0.82 16.11
N ILE A 430 42.42 0.09 16.01
CA ILE A 430 41.45 0.25 14.94
C ILE A 430 40.41 1.35 15.24
N GLN A 431 39.94 1.40 16.49
CA GLN A 431 38.85 2.33 16.86
C GLN A 431 39.37 3.70 17.33
N GLY A 432 40.64 3.80 17.75
CA GLY A 432 41.19 5.08 18.20
C GLY A 432 40.47 5.71 19.40
N VAL A 433 39.94 4.87 20.30
CA VAL A 433 39.12 5.27 21.44
C VAL A 433 40.00 5.33 22.68
N GLU A 434 39.67 6.18 23.65
CA GLU A 434 40.35 6.23 24.96
C GLU A 434 40.14 4.90 25.70
N PRO A 435 41.22 4.30 26.27
CA PRO A 435 41.12 3.05 27.02
C PRO A 435 40.33 3.25 28.33
N THR A 436 39.54 2.25 28.70
CA THR A 436 38.91 2.21 30.03
C THR A 436 39.98 1.99 31.12
N ILE A 437 39.63 2.23 32.38
CA ILE A 437 40.53 2.04 33.53
C ILE A 437 41.09 0.61 33.56
N ASP A 438 40.27 -0.39 33.33
CA ASP A 438 40.68 -1.79 33.31
C ASP A 438 41.58 -2.11 32.12
N GLU A 439 41.35 -1.50 30.98
CA GLU A 439 42.20 -1.65 29.80
C GLU A 439 43.55 -0.99 29.98
N TRP A 440 43.60 0.17 30.63
CA TRP A 440 44.87 0.80 31.01
C TRP A 440 45.70 -0.12 31.88
N LYS A 441 45.10 -0.71 32.92
CA LYS A 441 45.74 -1.65 33.81
C LYS A 441 46.27 -2.86 33.06
N GLN A 442 45.50 -3.44 32.17
CA GLN A 442 45.90 -4.59 31.36
C GLN A 442 47.05 -4.25 30.39
N ILE A 443 47.04 -3.06 29.74
CA ILE A 443 48.16 -2.62 28.87
C ILE A 443 49.43 -2.47 29.68
N GLU A 444 49.34 -1.88 30.86
CA GLU A 444 50.46 -1.66 31.74
C GLU A 444 51.05 -2.99 32.25
N GLU A 445 50.23 -3.88 32.80
CA GLU A 445 50.59 -5.20 33.26
C GLU A 445 51.28 -6.02 32.16
N MET A 446 50.63 -6.11 30.98
CA MET A 446 51.21 -6.84 29.85
C MET A 446 52.54 -6.24 29.37
N THR A 447 52.66 -4.91 29.35
CA THR A 447 53.89 -4.25 28.92
C THR A 447 55.02 -4.50 29.91
N PHE A 448 54.73 -4.50 31.20
CA PHE A 448 55.72 -4.72 32.24
C PHE A 448 56.11 -6.18 32.38
N GLU A 449 55.20 -7.12 32.22
CA GLU A 449 55.56 -8.55 32.16
C GLU A 449 56.48 -8.86 30.99
N LEU A 450 56.30 -8.21 29.86
CA LEU A 450 57.14 -8.42 28.67
C LEU A 450 58.51 -7.71 28.76
N PHE A 451 58.55 -6.58 29.43
CA PHE A 451 59.70 -5.70 29.46
C PHE A 451 60.00 -5.24 30.87
N PRO A 452 60.52 -6.15 31.74
CA PRO A 452 60.80 -5.85 33.15
C PRO A 452 61.89 -4.75 33.37
N GLN A 453 62.82 -4.66 32.44
CA GLN A 453 63.84 -3.59 32.50
C GLN A 453 63.27 -2.22 32.17
N PHE A 454 62.30 -2.17 31.28
CA PHE A 454 61.56 -0.96 30.98
C PHE A 454 60.71 -0.52 32.18
N GLN A 455 60.06 -1.43 32.88
CA GLN A 455 59.37 -1.14 34.14
C GLN A 455 60.30 -0.53 35.16
N SER A 456 61.45 -1.16 35.33
CA SER A 456 62.48 -0.67 36.25
C SER A 456 63.04 0.71 35.88
N PHE A 457 63.13 1.00 34.58
CA PHE A 457 63.49 2.31 34.05
C PHE A 457 62.44 3.36 34.36
N LEU A 458 61.14 3.07 34.08
CA LEU A 458 60.03 4.00 34.35
C LEU A 458 59.92 4.30 35.86
N ASN A 459 60.02 3.29 36.70
CA ASN A 459 59.92 3.48 38.15
C ASN A 459 61.10 4.34 38.70
N ARG A 460 62.30 4.20 38.16
CA ARG A 460 63.43 5.04 38.53
C ARG A 460 63.32 6.49 38.13
N ASN A 461 62.54 6.77 37.05
CA ASN A 461 62.35 8.11 36.50
C ASN A 461 60.91 8.65 36.76
N GLU A 462 60.13 8.04 37.65
CA GLU A 462 58.78 8.41 37.96
C GLU A 462 58.65 9.88 38.38
N HIS A 463 59.60 10.40 39.15
CA HIS A 463 59.58 11.80 39.59
C HIS A 463 59.83 12.82 38.48
N LEU A 464 60.25 12.40 37.29
CA LEU A 464 60.43 13.26 36.11
C LEU A 464 59.27 13.26 35.17
N LEU A 465 58.32 12.32 35.30
CA LEU A 465 57.27 12.07 34.36
C LEU A 465 55.88 12.39 34.96
N ASN A 466 55.06 13.15 34.26
CA ASN A 466 53.65 13.26 34.58
C ASN A 466 52.89 12.03 34.07
N ASP A 467 51.58 11.90 34.45
CA ASP A 467 50.76 10.75 34.09
C ASP A 467 50.65 10.56 32.56
N LYS A 468 50.49 11.63 31.78
CA LYS A 468 50.41 11.56 30.31
C LYS A 468 51.76 11.18 29.68
N GLU A 469 52.85 11.66 30.22
CA GLU A 469 54.20 11.30 29.78
C GLU A 469 54.49 9.83 30.07
N ARG A 470 54.15 9.35 31.27
CA ARG A 470 54.30 7.95 31.66
C ARG A 470 53.48 7.02 30.77
N LYS A 471 52.21 7.34 30.55
CA LYS A 471 51.31 6.61 29.63
C LYS A 471 51.82 6.62 28.19
N THR A 472 52.38 7.72 27.73
CA THR A 472 52.99 7.80 26.38
C THR A 472 54.17 6.83 26.25
N CYS A 473 55.05 6.74 27.26
CA CYS A 473 56.16 5.77 27.27
C CYS A 473 55.66 4.32 27.18
N ILE A 474 54.65 3.96 27.99
CA ILE A 474 54.04 2.62 28.02
C ILE A 474 53.45 2.28 26.66
N LEU A 475 52.68 3.20 26.04
CA LEU A 475 52.06 2.98 24.74
C LEU A 475 53.07 2.86 23.60
N ILE A 476 54.14 3.64 23.62
CA ILE A 476 55.26 3.51 22.65
C ILE A 476 55.92 2.16 22.81
N ARG A 477 56.19 1.72 24.05
CA ARG A 477 56.81 0.43 24.34
C ARG A 477 55.90 -0.74 23.96
N ALA A 478 54.60 -0.61 24.16
CA ALA A 478 53.58 -1.54 23.71
C ALA A 478 53.39 -1.57 22.18
N GLY A 479 54.06 -0.68 21.43
CA GLY A 479 54.12 -0.68 19.98
C GLY A 479 53.05 0.17 19.29
N PHE A 480 52.28 1.00 20.00
CA PHE A 480 51.29 1.89 19.39
C PHE A 480 51.93 3.01 18.57
N LYS A 481 51.28 3.38 17.45
CA LYS A 481 51.75 4.48 16.61
C LYS A 481 51.36 5.83 17.23
N PRO A 482 52.12 6.91 17.03
CA PRO A 482 51.85 8.23 17.60
C PRO A 482 50.44 8.76 17.37
N LYS A 483 49.85 8.51 16.19
CA LYS A 483 48.47 8.86 15.87
C LYS A 483 47.46 8.15 16.80
N ASN A 484 47.70 6.89 17.11
CA ASN A 484 46.82 6.12 17.99
C ASN A 484 46.99 6.60 19.46
N ILE A 485 48.23 6.90 19.87
CA ILE A 485 48.52 7.44 21.19
C ILE A 485 47.80 8.79 21.41
N SER A 486 47.79 9.66 20.41
CA SER A 486 47.07 10.92 20.46
C SER A 486 45.56 10.73 20.72
N ASN A 487 44.93 9.79 20.03
CA ASN A 487 43.53 9.45 20.24
C ASN A 487 43.26 8.83 21.62
N MET A 488 44.12 7.89 22.04
CA MET A 488 43.98 7.19 23.33
C MET A 488 44.19 8.08 24.55
N LEU A 489 44.92 9.17 24.41
CA LEU A 489 45.18 10.15 25.49
C LEU A 489 44.28 11.39 25.39
N GLY A 490 43.36 11.44 24.38
CA GLY A 490 42.46 12.58 24.16
C GLY A 490 43.20 13.90 23.87
N VAL A 491 44.35 13.83 23.16
CA VAL A 491 45.22 15.00 22.90
C VAL A 491 45.48 15.17 21.40
N GLY A 492 45.88 16.36 20.99
CA GLY A 492 46.21 16.60 19.57
C GLY A 492 47.54 15.92 19.16
N PRO A 493 47.68 15.59 17.84
CA PRO A 493 48.92 14.96 17.32
C PRO A 493 50.19 15.79 17.59
N SER A 494 50.08 17.13 17.53
CA SER A 494 51.17 18.05 17.82
C SER A 494 51.64 17.96 19.27
N TYR A 495 50.69 17.75 20.21
CA TYR A 495 51.01 17.55 21.62
C TYR A 495 51.85 16.30 21.84
N ILE A 496 51.52 15.18 21.21
CA ILE A 496 52.29 13.93 21.27
C ILE A 496 53.67 14.11 20.66
N SER A 497 53.85 14.90 19.62
CA SER A 497 55.13 15.20 19.04
C SER A 497 55.99 16.01 20.02
N ASN A 498 55.46 17.06 20.64
CA ASN A 498 56.15 17.92 21.57
C ASN A 498 56.57 17.16 22.85
N ILE A 499 55.65 16.41 23.42
CA ILE A 499 55.90 15.63 24.65
C ILE A 499 57.02 14.59 24.43
N ARG A 500 57.11 13.97 23.24
CA ARG A 500 58.14 13.01 22.90
C ARG A 500 59.52 13.70 22.77
N SER A 501 59.58 14.91 22.24
CA SER A 501 60.81 15.70 22.21
C SER A 501 61.22 16.13 23.60
N GLU A 502 60.28 16.63 24.43
CA GLU A 502 60.54 17.00 25.82
C GLU A 502 61.03 15.81 26.67
N MET A 503 60.39 14.64 26.52
CA MET A 503 60.84 13.42 27.22
C MET A 503 62.18 12.92 26.75
N LEU A 504 62.52 13.11 25.46
CA LEU A 504 63.89 12.77 24.98
C LEU A 504 64.91 13.59 25.68
N GLN A 505 64.70 14.87 25.90
CA GLN A 505 65.57 15.74 26.66
C GLN A 505 65.59 15.37 28.15
N LYS A 506 64.39 15.21 28.77
CA LYS A 506 64.29 14.88 30.22
C LYS A 506 64.91 13.56 30.62
N LEU A 507 64.71 12.50 29.83
CA LEU A 507 65.12 11.13 30.22
C LEU A 507 66.44 10.71 29.65
N PHE A 508 66.89 11.30 28.53
CA PHE A 508 68.08 10.87 27.81
C PHE A 508 69.09 12.00 27.58
N GLY A 509 68.75 13.26 27.94
CA GLY A 509 69.62 14.42 27.73
C GLY A 509 69.93 14.71 26.26
N LYS A 510 69.12 14.27 25.34
CA LYS A 510 69.32 14.38 23.89
C LYS A 510 68.35 15.35 23.28
N ASP A 511 68.82 16.20 22.34
CA ASP A 511 68.01 17.08 21.53
C ASP A 511 68.05 16.55 20.09
N ASP A 512 67.06 15.75 19.74
CA ASP A 512 66.95 15.08 18.45
C ASP A 512 65.42 14.89 18.10
N SER A 513 65.13 14.26 16.99
CA SER A 513 63.76 14.07 16.52
C SER A 513 62.92 13.18 17.46
N PRO A 514 61.59 13.37 17.56
CA PRO A 514 60.71 12.51 18.35
C PRO A 514 60.80 11.02 17.99
N LYS A 515 61.24 10.69 16.78
CA LYS A 515 61.47 9.31 16.34
C LYS A 515 62.63 8.63 17.10
N THR A 516 63.62 9.40 17.50
CA THR A 516 64.74 8.91 18.30
C THR A 516 64.25 8.49 19.68
N PHE A 517 63.30 9.23 20.28
CA PHE A 517 62.66 8.81 21.53
C PHE A 517 61.97 7.46 21.38
N ASP A 518 61.15 7.29 20.35
CA ASP A 518 60.43 6.03 20.11
C ASP A 518 61.38 4.85 19.96
N ARG A 519 62.52 5.05 19.29
CA ARG A 519 63.57 4.03 19.13
C ARG A 519 64.15 3.65 20.46
N LEU A 520 64.60 4.62 21.26
CA LEU A 520 65.22 4.37 22.56
C LEU A 520 64.26 3.65 23.51
N ILE A 521 63.03 4.04 23.59
CA ILE A 521 62.00 3.37 24.41
C ILE A 521 61.75 1.94 23.93
N LYS A 522 61.71 1.69 22.60
CA LYS A 522 61.52 0.35 22.03
C LYS A 522 62.72 -0.58 22.17
N GLU A 523 63.94 -0.05 22.25
CA GLU A 523 65.16 -0.82 22.40
C GLU A 523 65.46 -1.21 23.86
N MET A 524 64.72 -0.74 24.86
CA MET A 524 64.84 -1.16 26.26
C MET A 524 64.23 -2.57 26.43
N TYR A 525 65.09 -3.54 26.71
CA TYR A 525 64.65 -4.92 26.93
C TYR A 525 64.29 -5.18 28.38
#